data_c28f53bfcf6ed88ee661fff5cdf7443b
#
_entry.id   c28f53bfcf6ed88ee661fff5cdf7443b
#
_cell.length_a   1.000
_cell.length_b   1.000
_cell.length_c   1.000
_cell.angle_alpha   90.00
_cell.angle_beta   90.00
_cell.angle_gamma   90.00
#
_symmetry.space_group_name_H-M   'P 1'
#
loop_
_entity.id
_entity.type
_entity.pdbx_description
1 polymer ?
#
loop_
_entity_poly.entity_id
_entity_poly.type
_entity_poly.pdbx_seq_one_letter_code
_entity_poly.pdbx_strand_id
1 'polypeptide(L)'
;MRKSFFLVLAMLCFFLNAQSQNKLTQTIRGTVIDKSLQSALPGAMILLMNQTPVIATTADQNGKFKLTQVPVGRHQLLIRFMGYKEVVINNLEVTTGKETVLTIGMEEDLKQAAEVVVEGKKDKSNPNNALAVVSAQSMRAAEINRFAGSRSDPSRMASNYA
;
A
#
# COMPACT_ATOMS: atom_id res chain seq x y z
N MET A 1 -14.07 -26.21 -59.81
CA MET A 1 -14.58 -25.35 -58.72
C MET A 1 -14.94 -26.10 -57.47
N ARG A 2 -15.68 -27.22 -57.48
CA ARG A 2 -16.05 -27.98 -56.25
C ARG A 2 -14.85 -28.53 -55.49
N LYS A 3 -13.79 -29.01 -56.16
CA LYS A 3 -12.58 -29.55 -55.49
C LYS A 3 -11.74 -28.48 -54.79
N SER A 4 -11.66 -27.27 -55.37
CA SER A 4 -10.95 -26.14 -54.77
C SER A 4 -11.66 -25.62 -53.51
N PHE A 5 -12.99 -25.66 -53.51
CA PHE A 5 -13.78 -25.28 -52.35
C PHE A 5 -13.55 -26.21 -51.12
N PHE A 6 -13.48 -27.53 -51.37
CA PHE A 6 -13.16 -28.51 -50.32
C PHE A 6 -11.74 -28.33 -49.75
N LEU A 7 -10.77 -27.97 -50.62
CA LEU A 7 -9.39 -27.72 -50.16
C LEU A 7 -9.29 -26.48 -49.25
N VAL A 8 -9.99 -25.40 -49.59
CA VAL A 8 -10.04 -24.18 -48.77
C VAL A 8 -10.76 -24.44 -47.44
N LEU A 9 -11.85 -25.19 -47.44
CA LEU A 9 -12.59 -25.56 -46.23
C LEU A 9 -11.75 -26.46 -45.31
N ALA A 10 -11.02 -27.43 -45.83
CA ALA A 10 -10.11 -28.28 -45.08
C ALA A 10 -8.95 -27.48 -44.48
N MET A 11 -8.40 -26.50 -45.19
CA MET A 11 -7.35 -25.62 -44.70
C MET A 11 -7.85 -24.70 -43.59
N LEU A 12 -9.08 -24.21 -43.69
CA LEU A 12 -9.72 -23.40 -42.64
C LEU A 12 -9.92 -24.18 -41.32
N CYS A 13 -10.33 -25.46 -41.41
CA CYS A 13 -10.47 -26.33 -40.25
C CYS A 13 -9.13 -26.63 -39.55
N PHE A 14 -8.02 -26.60 -40.27
CA PHE A 14 -6.69 -26.84 -39.67
C PHE A 14 -6.20 -25.66 -38.84
N PHE A 15 -6.58 -24.42 -39.23
CA PHE A 15 -6.24 -23.24 -38.48
C PHE A 15 -7.00 -23.07 -37.13
N LEU A 16 -8.16 -23.70 -36.99
CA LEU A 16 -8.99 -23.59 -35.77
C LEU A 16 -8.46 -24.38 -34.57
N ASN A 17 -7.52 -25.32 -34.77
CA ASN A 17 -7.00 -26.15 -33.68
C ASN A 17 -5.70 -25.64 -33.03
N ALA A 18 -5.15 -24.49 -33.47
CA ALA A 18 -3.83 -24.02 -33.04
C ALA A 18 -3.82 -23.28 -31.67
N GLN A 19 -4.98 -23.14 -30.98
CA GLN A 19 -5.09 -22.24 -29.80
C GLN A 19 -5.03 -22.95 -28.45
N SER A 20 -4.87 -24.26 -28.39
CA SER A 20 -4.89 -24.99 -27.10
C SER A 20 -3.48 -25.26 -26.56
N GLN A 21 -2.72 -24.22 -26.25
CA GLN A 21 -1.56 -24.37 -25.38
C GLN A 21 -2.03 -24.31 -23.92
N ASN A 22 -2.33 -25.45 -23.32
CA ASN A 22 -2.54 -25.56 -21.87
C ASN A 22 -1.26 -25.15 -21.15
N LYS A 23 -1.17 -23.90 -20.68
CA LYS A 23 -0.10 -23.49 -19.79
C LYS A 23 -0.20 -24.33 -18.52
N LEU A 24 0.90 -25.03 -18.19
CA LEU A 24 1.01 -25.76 -16.94
C LEU A 24 0.88 -24.77 -15.79
N THR A 25 -0.10 -24.98 -14.92
CA THR A 25 -0.37 -24.13 -13.77
C THR A 25 -0.31 -24.92 -12.48
N GLN A 26 -0.03 -24.23 -11.39
CA GLN A 26 0.03 -24.82 -10.05
C GLN A 26 -0.65 -23.90 -9.04
N THR A 27 -0.79 -24.37 -7.82
CA THR A 27 -1.34 -23.62 -6.69
C THR A 27 -0.25 -23.21 -5.72
N ILE A 28 -0.27 -21.94 -5.29
CA ILE A 28 0.50 -21.44 -4.16
C ILE A 28 -0.45 -21.31 -2.98
N ARG A 29 -0.07 -21.87 -1.85
CA ARG A 29 -0.78 -21.72 -0.57
C ARG A 29 0.13 -21.11 0.48
N GLY A 30 -0.46 -20.48 1.49
CA GLY A 30 0.31 -20.00 2.62
C GLY A 30 -0.54 -19.38 3.70
N THR A 31 0.17 -18.82 4.68
CA THR A 31 -0.43 -18.08 5.79
C THR A 31 0.29 -16.74 5.92
N VAL A 32 -0.47 -15.68 6.11
CA VAL A 32 0.05 -14.34 6.42
C VAL A 32 -0.15 -14.08 7.90
N ILE A 33 0.93 -13.74 8.58
CA ILE A 33 0.94 -13.49 10.03
C ILE A 33 1.65 -12.17 10.35
N ASP A 34 1.30 -11.58 11.47
CA ASP A 34 2.11 -10.55 12.11
C ASP A 34 3.43 -11.16 12.61
N LYS A 35 4.54 -10.56 12.26
CA LYS A 35 5.87 -11.06 12.63
C LYS A 35 6.14 -10.96 14.13
N SER A 36 5.59 -9.93 14.80
CA SER A 36 5.80 -9.66 16.22
C SER A 36 4.85 -10.45 17.10
N LEU A 37 3.56 -10.44 16.76
CA LEU A 37 2.50 -11.05 17.56
C LEU A 37 2.22 -12.51 17.16
N GLN A 38 2.73 -12.98 16.05
CA GLN A 38 2.45 -14.31 15.45
C GLN A 38 0.94 -14.54 15.22
N SER A 39 0.15 -13.47 15.16
CA SER A 39 -1.28 -13.51 14.91
C SER A 39 -1.58 -13.53 13.41
N ALA A 40 -2.69 -14.18 13.03
CA ALA A 40 -3.14 -14.19 11.64
C ALA A 40 -3.54 -12.79 11.17
N LEU A 41 -3.27 -12.47 9.91
CA LEU A 41 -3.66 -11.20 9.25
C LEU A 41 -4.76 -11.46 8.21
N PRO A 42 -6.05 -11.48 8.64
CA PRO A 42 -7.17 -11.67 7.72
C PRO A 42 -7.33 -10.47 6.80
N GLY A 43 -7.65 -10.75 5.52
CA GLY A 43 -7.82 -9.70 4.52
C GLY A 43 -6.51 -9.19 3.89
N ALA A 44 -5.35 -9.72 4.26
CA ALA A 44 -4.11 -9.42 3.56
C ALA A 44 -4.24 -9.76 2.07
N MET A 45 -3.83 -8.86 1.19
CA MET A 45 -3.90 -9.02 -0.26
C MET A 45 -2.60 -9.61 -0.79
N ILE A 46 -2.71 -10.66 -1.58
CA ILE A 46 -1.59 -11.35 -2.21
C ILE A 46 -1.73 -11.23 -3.72
N LEU A 47 -0.73 -10.63 -4.38
CA LEU A 47 -0.70 -10.39 -5.82
C LEU A 47 0.49 -11.09 -6.45
N LEU A 48 0.25 -11.76 -7.56
CA LEU A 48 1.31 -12.27 -8.44
C LEU A 48 1.69 -11.17 -9.43
N MET A 49 2.94 -10.71 -9.33
CA MET A 49 3.45 -9.65 -10.19
C MET A 49 3.77 -10.16 -11.61
N ASN A 50 3.75 -9.24 -12.59
CA ASN A 50 4.14 -9.50 -13.98
C ASN A 50 3.32 -10.59 -14.70
N GLN A 51 2.01 -10.71 -14.35
CA GLN A 51 1.07 -11.60 -15.04
C GLN A 51 -0.09 -10.82 -15.65
N THR A 52 -0.51 -11.23 -16.84
CA THR A 52 -1.69 -10.73 -17.52
C THR A 52 -2.58 -11.90 -17.92
N PRO A 53 -3.80 -12.03 -17.38
CA PRO A 53 -4.44 -11.17 -16.37
C PRO A 53 -3.76 -11.24 -14.99
N VAL A 54 -3.97 -10.22 -14.15
CA VAL A 54 -3.45 -10.18 -12.78
C VAL A 54 -4.06 -11.32 -11.97
N ILE A 55 -3.21 -12.12 -11.30
CA ILE A 55 -3.63 -13.18 -10.40
C ILE A 55 -3.48 -12.68 -8.98
N ALA A 56 -4.58 -12.58 -8.24
CA ALA A 56 -4.59 -12.08 -6.87
C ALA A 56 -5.57 -12.87 -6.00
N THR A 57 -5.36 -12.85 -4.69
CA THR A 57 -6.24 -13.44 -3.68
C THR A 57 -6.12 -12.66 -2.38
N THR A 58 -7.03 -12.93 -1.44
CA THR A 58 -7.00 -12.39 -0.08
C THR A 58 -6.89 -13.50 0.95
N ALA A 59 -6.27 -13.21 2.09
CA ALA A 59 -6.20 -14.13 3.21
C ALA A 59 -7.54 -14.24 3.92
N ASP A 60 -7.89 -15.44 4.36
CA ASP A 60 -9.10 -15.76 5.12
C ASP A 60 -8.99 -15.31 6.59
N GLN A 61 -10.02 -15.64 7.42
CA GLN A 61 -10.06 -15.28 8.84
C GLN A 61 -8.89 -15.85 9.66
N ASN A 62 -8.26 -16.92 9.18
CA ASN A 62 -7.09 -17.55 9.79
C ASN A 62 -5.76 -17.09 9.15
N GLY A 63 -5.79 -16.04 8.31
CA GLY A 63 -4.64 -15.57 7.56
C GLY A 63 -4.21 -16.50 6.42
N LYS A 64 -4.96 -17.56 6.10
CA LYS A 64 -4.61 -18.52 5.04
C LYS A 64 -5.04 -18.00 3.69
N PHE A 65 -4.20 -18.20 2.68
CA PHE A 65 -4.52 -17.86 1.30
C PHE A 65 -4.23 -19.01 0.34
N LYS A 66 -4.92 -18.97 -0.80
CA LYS A 66 -4.74 -19.91 -1.90
C LYS A 66 -4.78 -19.15 -3.22
N LEU A 67 -3.68 -19.18 -3.95
CA LEU A 67 -3.53 -18.60 -5.28
C LEU A 67 -3.54 -19.75 -6.30
N THR A 68 -4.58 -19.84 -7.11
CA THR A 68 -4.75 -20.88 -8.13
C THR A 68 -4.33 -20.40 -9.51
N GLN A 69 -4.12 -21.35 -10.43
CA GLN A 69 -3.77 -21.06 -11.84
C GLN A 69 -2.47 -20.26 -12.03
N VAL A 70 -1.54 -20.39 -11.09
CA VAL A 70 -0.21 -19.79 -11.22
C VAL A 70 0.59 -20.54 -12.27
N PRO A 71 1.09 -19.89 -13.32
CA PRO A 71 1.96 -20.55 -14.30
C PRO A 71 3.21 -21.12 -13.64
N VAL A 72 3.72 -22.21 -14.18
CA VAL A 72 5.00 -22.77 -13.73
C VAL A 72 6.13 -21.83 -14.14
N GLY A 73 7.09 -21.63 -13.23
CA GLY A 73 8.23 -20.75 -13.45
C GLY A 73 8.61 -19.93 -12.22
N ARG A 74 9.42 -18.90 -12.44
CA ARG A 74 9.83 -17.97 -11.38
C ARG A 74 8.92 -16.76 -11.37
N HIS A 75 8.41 -16.44 -10.19
CA HIS A 75 7.45 -15.36 -9.97
C HIS A 75 7.90 -14.43 -8.86
N GLN A 76 7.31 -13.25 -8.86
CA GLN A 76 7.41 -12.29 -7.79
C GLN A 76 6.03 -12.13 -7.15
N LEU A 77 5.97 -12.29 -5.82
CA LEU A 77 4.76 -12.16 -5.04
C LEU A 77 4.82 -10.87 -4.23
N LEU A 78 3.77 -10.06 -4.30
CA LEU A 78 3.60 -8.85 -3.52
C LEU A 78 2.47 -9.07 -2.51
N ILE A 79 2.75 -8.80 -1.24
CA ILE A 79 1.79 -8.92 -0.14
C ILE A 79 1.59 -7.55 0.48
N ARG A 80 0.31 -7.16 0.62
CA ARG A 80 -0.11 -5.86 1.18
C ARG A 80 -1.17 -6.05 2.25
N PHE A 81 -1.04 -5.30 3.33
CA PHE A 81 -2.07 -5.18 4.35
C PHE A 81 -2.06 -3.78 4.94
N MET A 82 -3.24 -3.25 5.29
CA MET A 82 -3.37 -1.90 5.82
C MET A 82 -2.62 -1.78 7.16
N GLY A 83 -1.77 -0.75 7.31
CA GLY A 83 -0.96 -0.54 8.51
C GLY A 83 0.30 -1.40 8.60
N TYR A 84 0.63 -2.17 7.55
CA TYR A 84 1.82 -3.01 7.49
C TYR A 84 2.71 -2.65 6.31
N LYS A 85 4.01 -2.86 6.47
CA LYS A 85 4.98 -2.72 5.38
C LYS A 85 4.71 -3.76 4.30
N GLU A 86 4.81 -3.35 3.05
CA GLU A 86 4.69 -4.28 1.92
C GLU A 86 5.81 -5.33 1.95
N VAL A 87 5.46 -6.58 1.68
CA VAL A 87 6.41 -7.68 1.57
C VAL A 87 6.47 -8.13 0.12
N VAL A 88 7.69 -8.17 -0.43
CA VAL A 88 7.95 -8.65 -1.79
C VAL A 88 8.83 -9.89 -1.72
N ILE A 89 8.30 -11.01 -2.22
CA ILE A 89 9.04 -12.26 -2.35
C ILE A 89 9.50 -12.38 -3.80
N ASN A 90 10.79 -12.24 -4.01
CA ASN A 90 11.41 -12.37 -5.34
C ASN A 90 11.79 -13.83 -5.63
N ASN A 91 11.82 -14.19 -6.91
CA ASN A 91 12.31 -15.50 -7.38
C ASN A 91 11.59 -16.72 -6.76
N LEU A 92 10.29 -16.59 -6.48
CA LEU A 92 9.49 -17.73 -6.03
C LEU A 92 9.40 -18.75 -7.17
N GLU A 93 9.96 -19.93 -6.96
CA GLU A 93 9.92 -21.01 -7.95
C GLU A 93 8.65 -21.84 -7.78
N VAL A 94 7.87 -21.94 -8.86
CA VAL A 94 6.65 -22.73 -8.94
C VAL A 94 6.89 -23.87 -9.92
N THR A 95 6.83 -25.10 -9.43
CA THR A 95 7.10 -26.34 -10.20
C THR A 95 5.82 -27.18 -10.36
N THR A 96 5.77 -28.04 -11.37
CA THR A 96 4.57 -28.89 -11.64
C THR A 96 4.33 -29.98 -10.61
N GLY A 97 5.38 -30.43 -9.93
CA GLY A 97 5.32 -31.63 -9.08
C GLY A 97 4.84 -31.41 -7.64
N LYS A 98 4.83 -30.17 -7.14
CA LYS A 98 4.57 -29.87 -5.74
C LYS A 98 3.92 -28.51 -5.58
N GLU A 99 2.91 -28.43 -4.70
CA GLU A 99 2.36 -27.12 -4.29
C GLU A 99 3.40 -26.35 -3.49
N THR A 100 3.48 -25.05 -3.74
CA THR A 100 4.33 -24.14 -2.97
C THR A 100 3.59 -23.68 -1.73
N VAL A 101 4.15 -23.94 -0.55
CA VAL A 101 3.57 -23.50 0.74
C VAL A 101 4.47 -22.45 1.37
N LEU A 102 3.88 -21.31 1.76
CA LEU A 102 4.60 -20.16 2.31
C LEU A 102 4.03 -19.71 3.65
N THR A 103 4.90 -19.30 4.56
CA THR A 103 4.52 -18.54 5.76
C THR A 103 5.14 -17.14 5.64
N ILE A 104 4.31 -16.12 5.64
CA ILE A 104 4.70 -14.74 5.35
C ILE A 104 4.45 -13.90 6.60
N GLY A 105 5.54 -13.42 7.22
CA GLY A 105 5.47 -12.49 8.35
C GLY A 105 5.53 -11.05 7.87
N MET A 106 4.53 -10.24 8.22
CA MET A 106 4.49 -8.80 7.94
C MET A 106 4.88 -7.99 9.19
N GLU A 107 5.51 -6.84 8.99
CA GLU A 107 5.87 -5.89 10.05
C GLU A 107 4.92 -4.68 10.01
N GLU A 108 4.45 -4.22 11.16
CA GLU A 108 3.67 -2.98 11.24
C GLU A 108 4.45 -1.78 10.72
N ASP A 109 3.78 -0.91 9.97
CA ASP A 109 4.33 0.37 9.53
C ASP A 109 3.90 1.49 10.48
N LEU A 110 4.63 1.62 11.58
CA LEU A 110 4.38 2.63 12.61
C LEU A 110 4.49 4.07 12.11
N LYS A 111 5.09 4.30 10.93
CA LYS A 111 5.22 5.65 10.34
C LYS A 111 3.90 6.17 9.76
N GLN A 112 3.01 5.30 9.31
CA GLN A 112 1.69 5.72 8.82
C GLN A 112 0.74 6.15 9.95
N ALA A 113 0.96 5.69 11.18
CA ALA A 113 0.15 6.08 12.35
C ALA A 113 0.60 7.39 13.00
N ALA A 114 1.80 7.90 12.71
CA ALA A 114 2.41 9.02 13.43
C ALA A 114 2.20 10.40 12.78
N GLU A 115 1.62 10.53 11.60
CA GLU A 115 1.59 11.81 10.90
C GLU A 115 0.17 12.29 10.53
N VAL A 116 -0.61 12.57 11.58
CA VAL A 116 -1.57 13.67 11.52
C VAL A 116 -1.27 14.64 12.66
N VAL A 117 -0.09 15.26 12.62
CA VAL A 117 0.10 16.53 13.32
C VAL A 117 -0.66 17.58 12.51
N VAL A 118 -1.92 17.80 12.88
CA VAL A 118 -2.64 19.00 12.46
C VAL A 118 -1.93 20.17 13.16
N GLU A 119 -0.89 20.73 12.53
CA GLU A 119 -0.43 22.06 12.86
C GLU A 119 -1.55 23.03 12.46
N GLY A 120 -2.45 23.28 13.40
CA GLY A 120 -3.36 24.40 13.30
C GLY A 120 -2.50 25.65 13.17
N LYS A 121 -2.35 26.20 11.96
CA LYS A 121 -1.89 27.59 11.77
C LYS A 121 -2.86 28.48 12.55
N LYS A 122 -2.48 28.79 13.78
CA LYS A 122 -3.21 29.76 14.58
C LYS A 122 -3.00 31.10 13.86
N ASP A 123 -4.06 31.58 13.23
CA ASP A 123 -4.05 32.84 12.55
C ASP A 123 -3.71 33.94 13.57
N LYS A 124 -2.56 34.58 13.40
CA LYS A 124 -2.05 35.59 14.34
C LYS A 124 -2.89 36.84 14.37
N SER A 125 -3.81 37.00 13.41
CA SER A 125 -4.74 38.12 13.30
C SER A 125 -5.98 38.00 14.18
N ASN A 126 -6.24 36.82 14.77
CA ASN A 126 -7.42 36.62 15.60
C ASN A 126 -7.05 36.70 17.10
N PRO A 127 -7.58 37.69 17.83
CA PRO A 127 -7.28 37.84 19.26
C PRO A 127 -7.80 36.63 20.04
N ASN A 128 -7.02 36.13 21.00
CA ASN A 128 -7.38 34.99 21.87
C ASN A 128 -8.59 35.28 22.79
N ASN A 129 -9.10 36.48 22.77
CA ASN A 129 -10.26 36.91 23.57
C ASN A 129 -11.39 37.37 22.65
N ALA A 130 -12.48 36.62 22.62
CA ALA A 130 -13.66 36.95 21.83
C ALA A 130 -14.38 38.25 22.24
N LEU A 131 -14.02 38.84 23.38
CA LEU A 131 -14.58 40.10 23.93
C LEU A 131 -13.65 41.29 23.67
N ALA A 132 -12.54 41.12 22.95
CA ALA A 132 -11.64 42.23 22.62
C ALA A 132 -12.28 43.09 21.51
N VAL A 133 -12.80 44.25 21.90
CA VAL A 133 -13.42 45.25 20.98
C VAL A 133 -12.38 46.08 20.24
N VAL A 134 -11.09 46.00 20.62
CA VAL A 134 -9.95 46.76 20.04
C VAL A 134 -8.87 45.76 19.62
N SER A 135 -8.11 46.08 18.58
CA SER A 135 -6.99 45.29 18.04
C SER A 135 -6.07 44.79 19.17
N ALA A 136 -6.17 43.48 19.49
CA ALA A 136 -5.30 42.86 20.46
C ALA A 136 -4.23 42.07 19.73
N GLN A 137 -2.96 42.43 19.90
CA GLN A 137 -1.81 41.70 19.36
C GLN A 137 -1.32 40.71 20.42
N SER A 138 -1.43 39.40 20.15
CA SER A 138 -0.92 38.35 21.02
C SER A 138 0.54 38.05 20.67
N MET A 139 1.47 38.19 21.63
CA MET A 139 2.88 37.87 21.49
C MET A 139 3.26 36.65 22.32
N ARG A 140 4.07 35.78 21.74
CA ARG A 140 4.58 34.61 22.46
C ARG A 140 5.82 34.98 23.27
N ALA A 141 6.04 34.34 24.42
CA ALA A 141 7.23 34.53 25.25
C ALA A 141 8.54 34.36 24.47
N ALA A 142 8.60 33.49 23.48
CA ALA A 142 9.77 33.32 22.60
C ALA A 142 10.01 34.50 21.65
N GLU A 143 8.99 35.27 21.29
CA GLU A 143 9.09 36.47 20.47
C GLU A 143 9.59 37.66 21.28
N ILE A 144 9.15 37.76 22.56
CA ILE A 144 9.62 38.78 23.51
C ILE A 144 11.13 38.67 23.70
N ASN A 145 11.65 37.46 23.85
CA ASN A 145 13.10 37.24 24.06
C ASN A 145 13.96 37.52 22.82
N ARG A 146 13.37 37.52 21.63
CA ARG A 146 14.08 37.85 20.36
C ARG A 146 14.11 39.34 20.03
N PHE A 147 13.31 40.15 20.71
CA PHE A 147 13.23 41.57 20.42
C PHE A 147 14.38 42.30 21.08
N ALA A 148 15.25 42.91 20.25
CA ALA A 148 16.38 43.66 20.74
C ALA A 148 15.92 44.86 21.58
N GLY A 149 16.31 44.89 22.86
CA GLY A 149 15.93 45.97 23.78
C GLY A 149 14.78 45.62 24.75
N SER A 150 14.10 44.48 24.58
CA SER A 150 13.01 44.10 25.49
C SER A 150 13.50 43.61 26.87
N ARG A 151 14.77 43.14 26.94
CA ARG A 151 15.36 42.50 28.15
C ARG A 151 14.39 41.56 28.88
N SER A 152 13.57 40.79 28.09
CA SER A 152 12.53 39.90 28.59
C SER A 152 11.35 40.59 29.30
N ASP A 153 11.20 41.91 29.13
CA ASP A 153 10.11 42.69 29.69
C ASP A 153 9.05 43.02 28.64
N PRO A 154 7.82 42.45 28.76
CA PRO A 154 6.74 42.67 27.79
C PRO A 154 6.28 44.10 27.67
N SER A 155 6.40 44.91 28.78
CA SER A 155 5.94 46.32 28.77
C SER A 155 6.78 47.21 27.85
N ARG A 156 8.07 46.94 27.72
CA ARG A 156 8.97 47.66 26.77
C ARG A 156 8.69 47.33 25.31
N MET A 157 8.18 46.15 25.05
CA MET A 157 7.80 45.77 23.71
C MET A 157 6.46 46.41 23.30
N ALA A 158 5.52 46.49 24.22
CA ALA A 158 4.22 47.11 23.98
C ALA A 158 4.33 48.62 23.63
N SER A 159 5.29 49.35 24.21
CA SER A 159 5.51 50.79 23.94
C SER A 159 5.99 51.09 22.50
N ASN A 160 6.52 50.10 21.79
CA ASN A 160 6.98 50.26 20.39
C ASN A 160 5.84 50.01 19.36
N TYR A 161 4.66 49.61 19.81
CA TYR A 161 3.51 49.34 18.95
C TYR A 161 2.32 50.31 19.22
N ALA A 162 2.53 51.33 20.04
CA ALA A 162 1.55 52.38 20.33
C ALA A 162 1.58 53.52 19.30
#